data_306ea5ebbdcf85096266412b8f400698
#
_entry.id   306ea5ebbdcf85096266412b8f400698
#
_cell.length_a   1.000
_cell.length_b   1.000
_cell.length_c   1.000
_cell.angle_alpha   90.00
_cell.angle_beta   90.00
_cell.angle_gamma   90.00
#
_symmetry.space_group_name_H-M   'P 1'
#
loop_
_entity.id
_entity.type
_entity.pdbx_description
1 polymer ?
#
loop_
_entity_poly.entity_id
_entity_poly.type
_entity_poly.pdbx_seq_one_letter_code
_entity_poly.pdbx_strand_id
1 'polypeptide(L)'
;QLLKAVDISRPKVIAFESVYSMEGDIAPIKEICDLAEKYNAFTYLDEVHAVGLYGPRGGGVAEERNLMDRIDMIEGTFGKAYGLMGGFITGKRETIDAVRSYASGFIFTTSLPPAVLAGAIASVEYLKTSEIERMRAKRNAAMLKSLLDQNGLPYMRGESHIVPLIIGDALCCKM
;
A
#
# COMPACT_ATOMS: atom_id res chain seq x y z
N GLN A 1 7.05 9.98 20.13
CA GLN A 1 8.26 10.21 20.97
C GLN A 1 9.49 10.44 20.07
N LEU A 2 9.78 9.58 19.08
CA LEU A 2 10.96 9.69 18.21
C LEU A 2 11.03 11.04 17.49
N LEU A 3 9.96 11.52 16.88
CA LEU A 3 9.93 12.80 16.18
C LEU A 3 10.22 14.00 17.10
N LYS A 4 9.86 13.90 18.39
CA LYS A 4 10.17 14.96 19.40
C LYS A 4 11.65 15.02 19.78
N ALA A 5 12.37 13.90 19.64
CA ALA A 5 13.77 13.80 20.02
C ALA A 5 14.73 14.32 18.94
N VAL A 6 14.22 14.58 17.73
CA VAL A 6 15.03 15.03 16.59
C VAL A 6 14.79 16.51 16.34
N ASP A 7 15.87 17.29 16.14
CA ASP A 7 15.77 18.70 15.78
C ASP A 7 14.88 18.89 14.55
N ILE A 8 14.03 19.93 14.58
CA ILE A 8 13.06 20.19 13.53
C ILE A 8 13.69 20.50 12.17
N SER A 9 14.90 21.03 12.16
CA SER A 9 15.66 21.36 10.95
C SER A 9 16.25 20.14 10.24
N ARG A 10 16.38 18.99 10.94
CA ARG A 10 16.94 17.78 10.34
C ARG A 10 15.93 17.11 9.43
N PRO A 11 16.36 16.60 8.26
CA PRO A 11 15.49 15.81 7.38
C PRO A 11 14.94 14.58 8.12
N LYS A 12 13.65 14.33 7.97
CA LYS A 12 12.96 13.17 8.55
C LYS A 12 12.06 12.55 7.49
N VAL A 13 12.01 11.24 7.47
CA VAL A 13 11.07 10.47 6.64
C VAL A 13 10.22 9.60 7.56
N ILE A 14 8.91 9.62 7.36
CA ILE A 14 7.98 8.67 7.96
C ILE A 14 7.56 7.70 6.85
N ALA A 15 8.10 6.49 6.88
CA ALA A 15 7.74 5.41 5.96
C ALA A 15 6.77 4.46 6.67
N PHE A 16 5.66 4.12 6.00
CA PHE A 16 4.62 3.25 6.55
C PHE A 16 3.78 2.62 5.44
N GLU A 17 3.19 1.45 5.73
CA GLU A 17 2.22 0.81 4.82
C GLU A 17 0.81 1.32 5.11
N SER A 18 -0.03 1.45 4.08
CA SER A 18 -1.45 1.75 4.28
C SER A 18 -2.23 0.55 4.81
N VAL A 19 -1.92 -0.64 4.29
CA VAL A 19 -2.39 -1.94 4.76
C VAL A 19 -1.17 -2.79 5.06
N TYR A 20 -0.92 -3.07 6.34
CA TYR A 20 0.24 -3.84 6.76
C TYR A 20 0.16 -5.28 6.30
N SER A 21 1.23 -5.75 5.68
CA SER A 21 1.28 -7.01 4.93
C SER A 21 1.04 -8.26 5.77
N MET A 22 1.45 -8.26 7.03
CA MET A 22 1.42 -9.44 7.89
C MET A 22 0.20 -9.47 8.80
N GLU A 23 -0.13 -8.33 9.40
CA GLU A 23 -1.22 -8.20 10.38
C GLU A 23 -2.55 -7.84 9.72
N GLY A 24 -2.49 -7.18 8.56
CA GLY A 24 -3.68 -6.69 7.87
C GLY A 24 -4.29 -5.43 8.49
N ASP A 25 -3.58 -4.76 9.38
CA ASP A 25 -4.02 -3.50 9.97
C ASP A 25 -4.00 -2.38 8.93
N ILE A 26 -4.93 -1.43 9.05
CA ILE A 26 -4.94 -0.21 8.24
C ILE A 26 -4.32 0.92 9.05
N ALA A 27 -3.29 1.56 8.49
CA ALA A 27 -2.59 2.66 9.14
C ALA A 27 -3.50 3.86 9.45
N PRO A 28 -3.26 4.56 10.55
CA PRO A 28 -3.93 5.84 10.85
C PRO A 28 -3.29 6.96 10.02
N ILE A 29 -3.54 6.95 8.70
CA ILE A 29 -2.87 7.82 7.71
C ILE A 29 -3.04 9.30 8.07
N LYS A 30 -4.26 9.70 8.50
CA LYS A 30 -4.54 11.09 8.86
C LYS A 30 -3.64 11.56 10.01
N GLU A 31 -3.56 10.78 11.07
CA GLU A 31 -2.77 11.08 12.27
C GLU A 31 -1.27 11.10 11.94
N ILE A 32 -0.82 10.24 11.03
CA ILE A 32 0.57 10.23 10.53
C ILE A 32 0.86 11.51 9.76
N CYS A 33 -0.05 11.95 8.87
CA CYS A 33 0.07 13.22 8.15
C CYS A 33 0.10 14.41 9.11
N ASP A 34 -0.78 14.44 10.13
CA ASP A 34 -0.79 15.49 11.16
C ASP A 34 0.56 15.57 11.90
N LEU A 35 1.17 14.42 12.19
CA LEU A 35 2.50 14.37 12.79
C LEU A 35 3.60 14.80 11.82
N ALA A 36 3.52 14.38 10.56
CA ALA A 36 4.49 14.76 9.54
C ALA A 36 4.53 16.28 9.34
N GLU A 37 3.37 16.92 9.20
CA GLU A 37 3.26 18.36 9.10
C GLU A 37 3.81 19.06 10.35
N LYS A 38 3.44 18.60 11.54
CA LYS A 38 3.88 19.16 12.82
C LYS A 38 5.40 19.12 13.02
N TYR A 39 6.07 18.07 12.55
CA TYR A 39 7.49 17.84 12.78
C TYR A 39 8.35 18.04 11.53
N ASN A 40 7.78 18.61 10.46
CA ASN A 40 8.46 18.82 9.18
C ASN A 40 9.12 17.52 8.69
N ALA A 41 8.34 16.47 8.55
CA ALA A 41 8.76 15.15 8.08
C ALA A 41 8.14 14.86 6.72
N PHE A 42 8.93 14.24 5.84
CA PHE A 42 8.48 13.72 4.54
C PHE A 42 7.71 12.41 4.75
N THR A 43 6.57 12.27 4.11
CA THR A 43 5.75 11.05 4.16
C THR A 43 6.04 10.14 2.97
N TYR A 44 6.37 8.88 3.24
CA TYR A 44 6.53 7.81 2.26
C TYR A 44 5.51 6.72 2.56
N LEU A 45 4.46 6.65 1.75
CA LEU A 45 3.37 5.69 1.92
C LEU A 45 3.52 4.51 0.96
N ASP A 46 3.59 3.31 1.52
CA ASP A 46 3.50 2.07 0.76
C ASP A 46 2.03 1.64 0.63
N GLU A 47 1.52 1.66 -0.59
CA GLU A 47 0.17 1.21 -0.97
C GLU A 47 0.19 -0.16 -1.68
N VAL A 48 1.28 -0.91 -1.61
CA VAL A 48 1.50 -2.17 -2.34
C VAL A 48 0.38 -3.18 -2.11
N HIS A 49 -0.18 -3.23 -0.90
CA HIS A 49 -1.31 -4.09 -0.54
C HIS A 49 -2.69 -3.46 -0.76
N ALA A 50 -2.76 -2.21 -1.24
CA ALA A 50 -4.02 -1.49 -1.34
C ALA A 50 -4.34 -0.98 -2.75
N VAL A 51 -3.35 -0.66 -3.59
CA VAL A 51 -3.59 -0.26 -4.98
C VAL A 51 -4.32 -1.35 -5.75
N GLY A 52 -5.31 -0.96 -6.53
CA GLY A 52 -6.22 -1.86 -7.23
C GLY A 52 -7.36 -2.41 -6.38
N LEU A 53 -7.30 -2.28 -5.03
CA LEU A 53 -8.28 -2.87 -4.09
C LEU A 53 -9.08 -1.83 -3.30
N TYR A 54 -8.51 -0.67 -3.02
CA TYR A 54 -9.14 0.40 -2.23
C TYR A 54 -9.25 1.68 -3.04
N GLY A 55 -10.20 2.51 -2.63
CA GLY A 55 -10.52 3.76 -3.31
C GLY A 55 -11.44 3.60 -4.52
N PRO A 56 -12.14 4.66 -4.93
CA PRO A 56 -13.12 4.62 -6.01
C PRO A 56 -12.50 4.25 -7.37
N ARG A 57 -11.24 4.59 -7.59
CA ARG A 57 -10.50 4.25 -8.82
C ARG A 57 -9.38 3.23 -8.61
N GLY A 58 -9.31 2.64 -7.40
CA GLY A 58 -8.24 1.70 -7.05
C GLY A 58 -6.90 2.37 -6.73
N GLY A 59 -6.92 3.62 -6.31
CA GLY A 59 -5.70 4.37 -5.96
C GLY A 59 -5.14 4.05 -4.58
N GLY A 60 -5.81 3.21 -3.79
CA GLY A 60 -5.36 2.80 -2.47
C GLY A 60 -6.18 3.40 -1.33
N VAL A 61 -5.74 3.17 -0.09
CA VAL A 61 -6.43 3.66 1.11
C VAL A 61 -6.34 5.19 1.23
N ALA A 62 -5.24 5.78 0.78
CA ALA A 62 -5.11 7.24 0.76
C ALA A 62 -6.15 7.89 -0.16
N GLU A 63 -6.46 7.28 -1.32
CA GLU A 63 -7.56 7.71 -2.18
C GLU A 63 -8.91 7.51 -1.49
N GLU A 64 -9.16 6.34 -0.89
CA GLU A 64 -10.42 6.03 -0.19
C GLU A 64 -10.73 7.05 0.92
N ARG A 65 -9.69 7.56 1.59
CA ARG A 65 -9.79 8.51 2.70
C ARG A 65 -9.62 9.98 2.30
N ASN A 66 -9.46 10.29 1.01
CA ASN A 66 -9.17 11.62 0.48
C ASN A 66 -7.94 12.29 1.12
N LEU A 67 -6.85 11.53 1.26
CA LEU A 67 -5.62 11.98 1.91
C LEU A 67 -4.42 12.01 0.95
N MET A 68 -4.58 11.67 -0.33
CA MET A 68 -3.47 11.60 -1.30
C MET A 68 -2.67 12.91 -1.37
N ASP A 69 -3.33 14.06 -1.34
CA ASP A 69 -2.68 15.37 -1.43
C ASP A 69 -1.82 15.71 -0.21
N ARG A 70 -1.96 14.97 0.89
CA ARG A 70 -1.17 15.12 2.11
C ARG A 70 0.05 14.21 2.18
N ILE A 71 0.22 13.34 1.19
CA ILE A 71 1.32 12.39 1.11
C ILE A 71 2.36 12.91 0.11
N ASP A 72 3.62 12.96 0.52
CA ASP A 72 4.70 13.45 -0.34
C ASP A 72 5.10 12.45 -1.42
N MET A 73 5.09 11.15 -1.08
CA MET A 73 5.38 10.06 -2.01
C MET A 73 4.54 8.84 -1.67
N ILE A 74 3.95 8.25 -2.70
CA ILE A 74 3.22 6.96 -2.64
C ILE A 74 3.95 5.98 -3.54
N GLU A 75 4.21 4.77 -3.03
CA GLU A 75 4.65 3.65 -3.86
C GLU A 75 3.54 2.62 -4.04
N GLY A 76 3.60 1.91 -5.15
CA GLY A 76 2.73 0.80 -5.46
C GLY A 76 3.42 -0.24 -6.33
N THR A 77 2.80 -1.42 -6.42
CA THR A 77 3.32 -2.52 -7.23
C THR A 77 2.36 -2.90 -8.34
N PHE A 78 2.91 -3.34 -9.46
CA PHE A 78 2.16 -4.04 -10.49
C PHE A 78 2.07 -5.56 -10.23
N GLY A 79 2.82 -6.08 -9.25
CA GLY A 79 2.95 -7.51 -8.98
C GLY A 79 1.82 -8.15 -8.18
N LYS A 80 0.81 -7.39 -7.76
CA LYS A 80 -0.34 -7.89 -6.97
C LYS A 80 -1.65 -7.69 -7.74
N ALA A 81 -2.47 -6.73 -7.36
CA ALA A 81 -3.79 -6.54 -7.95
C ALA A 81 -3.76 -6.27 -9.46
N TYR A 82 -2.73 -5.63 -9.97
CA TYR A 82 -2.58 -5.38 -11.40
C TYR A 82 -2.12 -6.59 -12.22
N GLY A 83 -1.61 -7.66 -11.58
CA GLY A 83 -1.29 -8.94 -12.23
C GLY A 83 -0.08 -8.94 -13.15
N LEU A 84 0.89 -8.05 -12.93
CA LEU A 84 2.07 -7.88 -13.76
C LEU A 84 3.35 -7.94 -12.91
N MET A 85 4.43 -7.35 -13.38
CA MET A 85 5.68 -7.20 -12.64
C MET A 85 6.12 -5.74 -12.61
N GLY A 86 6.98 -5.41 -11.62
CA GLY A 86 7.49 -4.06 -11.41
C GLY A 86 6.65 -3.26 -10.43
N GLY A 87 6.95 -1.99 -10.34
CA GLY A 87 6.29 -1.07 -9.43
C GLY A 87 6.41 0.36 -9.92
N PHE A 88 5.87 1.27 -9.14
CA PHE A 88 5.87 2.70 -9.44
C PHE A 88 5.92 3.53 -8.16
N ILE A 89 6.41 4.73 -8.31
CA ILE A 89 6.25 5.78 -7.31
C ILE A 89 5.46 6.94 -7.92
N THR A 90 4.70 7.63 -7.09
CA THR A 90 4.00 8.85 -7.46
C THR A 90 4.12 9.89 -6.36
N GLY A 91 4.07 11.16 -6.73
CA GLY A 91 4.25 12.29 -5.83
C GLY A 91 4.42 13.59 -6.59
N LYS A 92 4.90 14.63 -5.91
CA LYS A 92 5.17 15.90 -6.55
C LYS A 92 6.27 15.75 -7.61
N ARG A 93 6.16 16.53 -8.70
CA ARG A 93 7.07 16.49 -9.85
C ARG A 93 8.53 16.59 -9.44
N GLU A 94 8.84 17.51 -8.52
CA GLU A 94 10.21 17.77 -8.07
C GLU A 94 10.78 16.55 -7.33
N THR A 95 9.96 15.89 -6.52
CA THR A 95 10.34 14.67 -5.80
C THR A 95 10.63 13.53 -6.77
N ILE A 96 9.75 13.31 -7.74
CA ILE A 96 9.93 12.27 -8.76
C ILE A 96 11.15 12.54 -9.63
N ASP A 97 11.39 13.80 -10.01
CA ASP A 97 12.57 14.19 -10.79
C ASP A 97 13.86 13.97 -10.00
N ALA A 98 13.87 14.28 -8.71
CA ALA A 98 14.99 13.99 -7.83
C ALA A 98 15.29 12.49 -7.72
N VAL A 99 14.28 11.64 -7.57
CA VAL A 99 14.46 10.19 -7.56
C VAL A 99 15.03 9.69 -8.90
N ARG A 100 14.49 10.15 -10.02
CA ARG A 100 14.98 9.79 -11.36
C ARG A 100 16.43 10.20 -11.60
N SER A 101 16.87 11.31 -11.00
CA SER A 101 18.19 11.89 -11.23
C SER A 101 19.25 11.40 -10.25
N TYR A 102 18.87 11.00 -9.04
CA TYR A 102 19.83 10.72 -7.96
C TYR A 102 19.71 9.33 -7.34
N ALA A 103 18.57 8.62 -7.50
CA ALA A 103 18.41 7.31 -6.89
C ALA A 103 19.21 6.26 -7.67
N SER A 104 20.29 5.75 -7.07
CA SER A 104 21.16 4.76 -7.67
C SER A 104 20.41 3.50 -8.10
N GLY A 105 19.44 3.03 -7.32
CA GLY A 105 18.59 1.88 -7.63
C GLY A 105 17.71 2.09 -8.85
N PHE A 106 17.45 3.34 -9.27
CA PHE A 106 16.73 3.65 -10.50
C PHE A 106 17.70 3.89 -11.67
N ILE A 107 18.76 4.69 -11.48
CA ILE A 107 19.68 5.11 -12.54
C ILE A 107 20.43 3.90 -13.14
N PHE A 108 20.85 2.97 -12.29
CA PHE A 108 21.65 1.81 -12.70
C PHE A 108 20.83 0.54 -12.96
N THR A 109 19.52 0.65 -13.07
CA THR A 109 18.64 -0.47 -13.43
C THR A 109 18.15 -0.35 -14.87
N THR A 110 17.84 -1.50 -15.47
CA THR A 110 17.21 -1.55 -16.79
C THR A 110 15.70 -1.27 -16.68
N SER A 111 15.17 -0.52 -17.61
CA SER A 111 13.73 -0.23 -17.70
C SER A 111 12.90 -1.51 -17.85
N LEU A 112 11.65 -1.47 -17.40
CA LEU A 112 10.68 -2.53 -17.69
C LEU A 112 10.48 -2.69 -19.20
N PRO A 113 10.30 -3.94 -19.70
CA PRO A 113 10.00 -4.16 -21.10
C PRO A 113 8.73 -3.43 -21.57
N PRO A 114 8.69 -2.91 -22.79
CA PRO A 114 7.52 -2.18 -23.33
C PRO A 114 6.20 -2.97 -23.26
N ALA A 115 6.26 -4.29 -23.45
CA ALA A 115 5.08 -5.16 -23.32
C ALA A 115 4.50 -5.16 -21.89
N VAL A 116 5.36 -5.15 -20.86
CA VAL A 116 4.94 -5.07 -19.46
C VAL A 116 4.32 -3.70 -19.17
N LEU A 117 4.92 -2.62 -19.69
CA LEU A 117 4.37 -1.26 -19.53
C LEU A 117 3.02 -1.10 -20.22
N ALA A 118 2.85 -1.64 -21.43
CA ALA A 118 1.57 -1.65 -22.12
C ALA A 118 0.49 -2.41 -21.33
N GLY A 119 0.84 -3.58 -20.80
CA GLY A 119 -0.03 -4.34 -19.90
C GLY A 119 -0.39 -3.56 -18.63
N ALA A 120 0.58 -2.86 -18.02
CA ALA A 120 0.34 -2.04 -16.84
C ALA A 120 -0.65 -0.91 -17.11
N ILE A 121 -0.50 -0.19 -18.25
CA ILE A 121 -1.45 0.85 -18.66
C ILE A 121 -2.86 0.26 -18.79
N ALA A 122 -3.02 -0.84 -19.53
CA ALA A 122 -4.31 -1.48 -19.73
C ALA A 122 -4.95 -1.93 -18.40
N SER A 123 -4.16 -2.54 -17.49
CA SER A 123 -4.64 -3.00 -16.19
C SER A 123 -5.06 -1.82 -15.29
N VAL A 124 -4.27 -0.76 -15.25
CA VAL A 124 -4.60 0.44 -14.47
C VAL A 124 -5.87 1.10 -15.00
N GLU A 125 -5.99 1.28 -16.32
CA GLU A 125 -7.19 1.90 -16.93
C GLU A 125 -8.44 1.05 -16.71
N TYR A 126 -8.33 -0.27 -16.81
CA TYR A 126 -9.42 -1.17 -16.50
C TYR A 126 -9.88 -1.04 -15.04
N LEU A 127 -8.95 -1.13 -14.08
CA LEU A 127 -9.28 -1.05 -12.66
C LEU A 127 -9.72 0.34 -12.20
N LYS A 128 -9.37 1.42 -12.92
CA LYS A 128 -9.93 2.77 -12.65
C LYS A 128 -11.44 2.84 -12.83
N THR A 129 -12.01 2.01 -13.68
CA THR A 129 -13.43 2.04 -14.04
C THR A 129 -14.20 0.82 -13.55
N SER A 130 -13.53 -0.34 -13.37
CA SER A 130 -14.16 -1.56 -12.86
C SER A 130 -14.15 -1.60 -11.34
N GLU A 131 -15.32 -1.85 -10.74
CA GLU A 131 -15.47 -2.13 -9.31
C GLU A 131 -15.70 -3.63 -9.02
N ILE A 132 -15.90 -4.44 -10.07
CA ILE A 132 -16.31 -5.83 -9.94
C ILE A 132 -15.31 -6.63 -9.13
N GLU A 133 -14.02 -6.51 -9.45
CA GLU A 133 -12.93 -7.24 -8.80
C GLU A 133 -12.78 -6.81 -7.34
N ARG A 134 -12.85 -5.50 -7.08
CA ARG A 134 -12.78 -4.92 -5.72
C ARG A 134 -13.93 -5.40 -4.85
N MET A 135 -15.17 -5.35 -5.36
CA MET A 135 -16.35 -5.85 -4.63
C MET A 135 -16.26 -7.36 -4.39
N ARG A 136 -15.79 -8.13 -5.37
CA ARG A 136 -15.59 -9.58 -5.22
C ARG A 136 -14.53 -9.89 -4.15
N ALA A 137 -13.41 -9.19 -4.17
CA ALA A 137 -12.34 -9.35 -3.16
C ALA A 137 -12.85 -9.02 -1.75
N LYS A 138 -13.54 -7.90 -1.57
CA LYS A 138 -14.16 -7.51 -0.28
C LYS A 138 -15.17 -8.56 0.21
N ARG A 139 -16.05 -9.04 -0.67
CA ARG A 139 -17.03 -10.08 -0.34
C ARG A 139 -16.36 -11.40 0.05
N ASN A 140 -15.33 -11.82 -0.68
CA ASN A 140 -14.62 -13.07 -0.39
C ASN A 140 -13.89 -12.98 0.96
N ALA A 141 -13.25 -11.86 1.28
CA ALA A 141 -12.62 -11.64 2.58
C ALA A 141 -13.64 -11.66 3.72
N ALA A 142 -14.79 -11.01 3.55
CA ALA A 142 -15.87 -11.03 4.55
C ALA A 142 -16.44 -12.45 4.73
N MET A 143 -16.63 -13.19 3.65
CA MET A 143 -17.10 -14.58 3.70
C MET A 143 -16.10 -15.49 4.43
N LEU A 144 -14.79 -15.34 4.14
CA LEU A 144 -13.75 -16.11 4.82
C LEU A 144 -13.76 -15.82 6.33
N LYS A 145 -13.80 -14.55 6.73
CA LYS A 145 -13.89 -14.16 8.15
C LYS A 145 -15.12 -14.78 8.84
N SER A 146 -16.27 -14.74 8.19
CA SER A 146 -17.50 -15.35 8.71
C SER A 146 -17.37 -16.87 8.88
N LEU A 147 -16.75 -17.56 7.93
CA LEU A 147 -16.52 -19.00 8.02
C LEU A 147 -15.55 -19.38 9.14
N LEU A 148 -14.50 -18.58 9.32
CA LEU A 148 -13.55 -18.77 10.45
C LEU A 148 -14.26 -18.57 11.79
N ASP A 149 -15.08 -17.54 11.93
CA ASP A 149 -15.89 -17.30 13.14
C ASP A 149 -16.85 -18.45 13.43
N GLN A 150 -17.59 -18.92 12.42
CA GLN A 150 -18.55 -20.03 12.55
C GLN A 150 -17.89 -21.35 12.97
N ASN A 151 -16.63 -21.54 12.60
CA ASN A 151 -15.88 -22.77 12.93
C ASN A 151 -14.94 -22.58 14.13
N GLY A 152 -14.97 -21.44 14.80
CA GLY A 152 -14.13 -21.18 15.99
C GLY A 152 -12.63 -21.16 15.68
N LEU A 153 -12.23 -20.86 14.43
CA LEU A 153 -10.84 -20.83 14.03
C LEU A 153 -10.21 -19.47 14.35
N PRO A 154 -9.03 -19.44 15.00
CA PRO A 154 -8.39 -18.20 15.42
C PRO A 154 -7.77 -17.47 14.24
N TYR A 155 -8.10 -16.18 14.08
CA TYR A 155 -7.45 -15.29 13.12
C TYR A 155 -7.30 -13.88 13.72
N MET A 156 -6.35 -13.10 13.20
CA MET A 156 -6.21 -11.70 13.59
C MET A 156 -7.36 -10.90 12.97
N ARG A 157 -8.16 -10.28 13.85
CA ARG A 157 -9.30 -9.46 13.41
C ARG A 157 -8.82 -8.11 12.90
N GLY A 158 -9.27 -7.73 11.72
CA GLY A 158 -8.94 -6.47 11.08
C GLY A 158 -9.96 -6.07 10.03
N GLU A 159 -9.88 -4.83 9.56
CA GLU A 159 -10.81 -4.28 8.56
C GLU A 159 -10.43 -4.64 7.13
N SER A 160 -9.15 -4.95 6.88
CA SER A 160 -8.62 -5.18 5.54
C SER A 160 -9.04 -6.53 4.95
N HIS A 161 -8.67 -6.74 3.70
CA HIS A 161 -8.84 -8.02 2.99
C HIS A 161 -7.85 -9.10 3.42
N ILE A 162 -6.81 -8.73 4.18
CA ILE A 162 -5.81 -9.66 4.72
C ILE A 162 -6.40 -10.34 5.95
N VAL A 163 -6.36 -11.67 5.97
CA VAL A 163 -6.95 -12.49 7.03
C VAL A 163 -5.89 -13.47 7.56
N PRO A 164 -5.06 -13.07 8.53
CA PRO A 164 -4.01 -13.92 9.06
C PRO A 164 -4.60 -15.00 9.99
N LEU A 165 -4.46 -16.25 9.61
CA LEU A 165 -4.82 -17.40 10.45
C LEU A 165 -3.63 -17.76 11.35
N ILE A 166 -3.81 -17.75 12.66
CA ILE A 166 -2.74 -17.97 13.62
C ILE A 166 -2.70 -19.44 14.06
N ILE A 167 -1.69 -20.14 13.60
CA ILE A 167 -1.45 -21.54 13.98
C ILE A 167 -0.56 -21.64 15.22
N GLY A 168 0.40 -20.70 15.37
CA GLY A 168 1.30 -20.62 16.54
C GLY A 168 2.46 -21.62 16.54
N ASP A 169 2.47 -22.59 15.63
CA ASP A 169 3.54 -23.58 15.49
C ASP A 169 3.94 -23.76 14.03
N ALA A 170 5.25 -23.66 13.75
CA ALA A 170 5.78 -23.70 12.39
C ALA A 170 5.66 -25.08 11.72
N LEU A 171 5.67 -26.17 12.47
CA LEU A 171 5.51 -27.52 11.92
C LEU A 171 4.03 -27.78 11.58
N CYS A 172 3.13 -27.41 12.49
CA CYS A 172 1.69 -27.50 12.25
C CYS A 172 1.23 -26.63 11.07
N CYS A 173 1.87 -25.48 10.87
CA CYS A 173 1.55 -24.58 9.75
C CYS A 173 1.93 -25.15 8.37
N LYS A 174 2.82 -26.14 8.31
CA LYS A 174 3.26 -26.80 7.07
C LYS A 174 2.44 -28.03 6.69
N MET A 175 1.65 -28.56 7.61
CA MET A 175 0.75 -29.69 7.37
C MET A 175 -0.56 -29.26 6.73
#